data_4ad594f3af3902e819194e3be5ca4381
#
_entry.id   4ad594f3af3902e819194e3be5ca4381
#
_cell.length_a   1.000
_cell.length_b   1.000
_cell.length_c   1.000
_cell.angle_alpha   90.00
_cell.angle_beta   90.00
_cell.angle_gamma   90.00
#
_symmetry.space_group_name_H-M   'P 1'
#
loop_
_entity.id
_entity.type
_entity.pdbx_description
1 polymer ?
#
loop_
_entity_poly.entity_id
_entity_poly.type
_entity_poly.pdbx_seq_one_letter_code
_entity_poly.pdbx_strand_id
1 'polypeptide(L)'
;MARFHELTVTDVNKTIRDAVVVTLAPKAEDSDVFMNYLQGQYLTFRKDFDGEELRRSYSICAGKDEGVLQVGIKRVDGGAFSTWVNEDLKAGDIVEAMPPMGAFHTPIEPDCAKTYLGFAGGSGVTPVLSILKTVLSREPKSTFTLVYANKSVSSIMFREQLEDLKSQYLGRLSIIHILEQDAQDIDLFTGLVTGEKCDQLFESWIDIASVDLAMICGPEPMMLGIRDALLRHGLDKEQIKFELFASAQTGRAKRRAESKSAANSSEATVATVRLDGESRTFEMTKNQTILEASLENNMDAPHACKAGVCSTCMCRVIEGEVDMVTNHALEDYEVEKGYVLSCQSYPITAKVVVDYET
;
A
#
# COMPACT_ATOMS: atom_id res chain seq x y z
N MET A 1 -1.06 -13.36 14.94
CA MET A 1 -0.38 -12.27 15.66
C MET A 1 0.52 -11.49 14.71
N ALA A 2 0.36 -10.20 14.66
CA ALA A 2 1.24 -9.34 13.86
C ALA A 2 2.55 -9.06 14.63
N ARG A 3 3.35 -10.10 14.88
CA ARG A 3 4.66 -9.97 15.53
C ARG A 3 5.71 -9.53 14.52
N PHE A 4 6.72 -8.83 15.02
CA PHE A 4 7.92 -8.53 14.23
C PHE A 4 8.88 -9.72 14.27
N HIS A 5 9.40 -10.08 13.10
CA HIS A 5 10.37 -11.14 12.90
C HIS A 5 11.66 -10.55 12.33
N GLU A 6 12.78 -11.12 12.68
CA GLU A 6 14.07 -10.74 12.14
C GLU A 6 14.24 -11.30 10.72
N LEU A 7 14.57 -10.41 9.79
CA LEU A 7 14.94 -10.77 8.42
C LEU A 7 16.38 -10.35 8.16
N THR A 8 17.15 -11.21 7.52
CA THR A 8 18.50 -10.86 7.08
C THR A 8 18.45 -10.16 5.74
N VAL A 9 19.08 -9.02 5.64
CA VAL A 9 19.31 -8.35 4.36
C VAL A 9 20.39 -9.13 3.59
N THR A 10 20.00 -9.73 2.48
CA THR A 10 20.95 -10.50 1.64
C THR A 10 21.57 -9.67 0.53
N ASP A 11 20.87 -8.62 0.09
CA ASP A 11 21.33 -7.73 -0.95
C ASP A 11 20.63 -6.37 -0.91
N VAL A 12 21.32 -5.31 -1.36
CA VAL A 12 20.79 -3.95 -1.52
C VAL A 12 21.27 -3.37 -2.84
N ASN A 13 20.38 -3.35 -3.83
CA ASN A 13 20.70 -2.90 -5.20
C ASN A 13 20.04 -1.57 -5.53
N LYS A 14 20.80 -0.61 -6.06
CA LYS A 14 20.24 0.64 -6.57
C LYS A 14 19.52 0.41 -7.90
N THR A 15 18.26 0.86 -7.98
CA THR A 15 17.50 0.90 -9.25
C THR A 15 17.64 2.26 -9.92
N ILE A 16 17.67 3.33 -9.14
CA ILE A 16 17.91 4.71 -9.55
C ILE A 16 18.69 5.41 -8.43
N ARG A 17 19.07 6.67 -8.65
CA ARG A 17 19.88 7.45 -7.68
C ARG A 17 19.29 7.48 -6.26
N ASP A 18 17.95 7.56 -6.15
CA ASP A 18 17.20 7.75 -4.91
C ASP A 18 16.29 6.57 -4.57
N ALA A 19 16.54 5.38 -5.12
CA ALA A 19 15.81 4.17 -4.77
C ALA A 19 16.65 2.90 -4.82
N VAL A 20 16.36 2.00 -3.89
CA VAL A 20 16.99 0.68 -3.78
C VAL A 20 15.95 -0.43 -3.80
N VAL A 21 16.38 -1.62 -4.19
CA VAL A 21 15.70 -2.90 -3.93
C VAL A 21 16.47 -3.61 -2.84
N VAL A 22 15.77 -3.97 -1.78
CA VAL A 22 16.29 -4.74 -0.66
C VAL A 22 15.80 -6.17 -0.78
N THR A 23 16.72 -7.12 -0.84
CA THR A 23 16.44 -8.55 -0.81
C THR A 23 16.58 -9.07 0.61
N LEU A 24 15.60 -9.83 1.06
CA LEU A 24 15.44 -10.26 2.44
C LEU A 24 15.35 -11.79 2.52
N ALA A 25 15.94 -12.36 3.56
CA ALA A 25 15.81 -13.76 3.89
C ALA A 25 15.21 -13.92 5.30
N PRO A 26 14.06 -14.56 5.45
CA PRO A 26 13.54 -14.94 6.75
C PRO A 26 14.38 -16.07 7.37
N LYS A 27 14.30 -16.23 8.69
CA LYS A 27 14.80 -17.45 9.36
C LYS A 27 14.04 -18.66 8.84
N ALA A 28 14.65 -19.85 8.95
CA ALA A 28 14.06 -21.09 8.44
C ALA A 28 12.66 -21.36 9.03
N GLU A 29 12.47 -21.08 10.31
CA GLU A 29 11.19 -21.22 11.02
C GLU A 29 10.09 -20.27 10.53
N ASP A 30 10.47 -19.11 9.99
CA ASP A 30 9.55 -18.06 9.50
C ASP A 30 9.37 -18.10 7.97
N SER A 31 10.09 -19.00 7.28
CA SER A 31 10.11 -19.04 5.81
C SER A 31 8.72 -19.16 5.21
N ASP A 32 7.88 -20.04 5.72
CA ASP A 32 6.53 -20.24 5.20
C ASP A 32 5.66 -18.99 5.36
N VAL A 33 5.85 -18.25 6.45
CA VAL A 33 5.09 -17.04 6.74
C VAL A 33 5.42 -15.92 5.75
N PHE A 34 6.72 -15.76 5.42
CA PHE A 34 7.16 -14.67 4.57
C PHE A 34 7.15 -15.00 3.07
N MET A 35 7.45 -16.26 2.70
CA MET A 35 7.54 -16.64 1.29
C MET A 35 6.19 -17.00 0.66
N ASN A 36 5.13 -17.19 1.46
CA ASN A 36 3.78 -17.41 0.97
C ASN A 36 2.96 -16.11 0.75
N TYR A 37 3.65 -14.95 0.62
CA TYR A 37 2.96 -13.70 0.31
C TYR A 37 2.09 -13.79 -0.94
N LEU A 38 1.07 -12.94 -1.04
CA LEU A 38 0.32 -12.70 -2.26
C LEU A 38 0.96 -11.51 -3.00
N GLN A 39 0.93 -11.57 -4.34
CA GLN A 39 1.43 -10.48 -5.18
C GLN A 39 0.69 -9.17 -4.87
N GLY A 40 1.44 -8.09 -4.64
CA GLY A 40 0.90 -6.78 -4.25
C GLY A 40 0.81 -6.54 -2.74
N GLN A 41 1.12 -7.54 -1.90
CA GLN A 41 1.26 -7.33 -0.45
C GLN A 41 2.51 -6.52 -0.10
N TYR A 42 2.55 -6.01 1.13
CA TYR A 42 3.66 -5.23 1.68
C TYR A 42 4.19 -5.83 2.98
N LEU A 43 5.41 -5.44 3.35
CA LEU A 43 6.00 -5.66 4.66
C LEU A 43 5.98 -4.37 5.47
N THR A 44 5.67 -4.47 6.76
CA THR A 44 5.80 -3.35 7.71
C THR A 44 7.07 -3.55 8.52
N PHE A 45 8.03 -2.66 8.33
CA PHE A 45 9.29 -2.64 9.06
C PHE A 45 9.20 -1.72 10.27
N ARG A 46 9.99 -2.04 11.30
CA ARG A 46 10.25 -1.09 12.40
C ARG A 46 11.74 -0.87 12.60
N LYS A 47 12.08 0.29 13.10
CA LYS A 47 13.42 0.65 13.53
C LYS A 47 13.35 1.82 14.51
N ASP A 48 14.20 1.78 15.54
CA ASP A 48 14.42 2.89 16.44
C ASP A 48 15.40 3.90 15.82
N PHE A 49 15.02 5.16 15.89
CA PHE A 49 15.86 6.30 15.53
C PHE A 49 15.94 7.25 16.73
N ASP A 50 17.04 7.21 17.46
CA ASP A 50 17.31 8.05 18.63
C ASP A 50 16.23 7.96 19.74
N GLY A 51 15.69 6.77 19.97
CA GLY A 51 14.64 6.50 20.95
C GLY A 51 13.21 6.69 20.44
N GLU A 52 13.03 6.97 19.15
CA GLU A 52 11.72 6.99 18.49
C GLU A 52 11.56 5.81 17.53
N GLU A 53 10.65 4.87 17.86
CA GLU A 53 10.33 3.75 16.97
C GLU A 53 9.51 4.25 15.79
N LEU A 54 10.05 4.09 14.58
CA LEU A 54 9.36 4.32 13.33
C LEU A 54 8.95 3.01 12.66
N ARG A 55 7.69 2.93 12.25
CA ARG A 55 7.16 1.82 11.43
C ARG A 55 6.84 2.34 10.04
N ARG A 56 7.29 1.59 9.00
CA ARG A 56 7.03 1.94 7.58
C ARG A 56 6.72 0.69 6.78
N SER A 57 5.72 0.81 5.91
CA SER A 57 5.30 -0.26 5.01
C SER A 57 5.90 -0.04 3.62
N TYR A 58 6.42 -1.12 3.02
CA TYR A 58 6.93 -1.14 1.66
C TYR A 58 6.43 -2.37 0.94
N SER A 59 5.87 -2.15 -0.26
CA SER A 59 5.29 -3.22 -1.06
C SER A 59 6.36 -4.18 -1.56
N ILE A 60 6.01 -5.46 -1.58
CA ILE A 60 6.82 -6.51 -2.20
C ILE A 60 6.80 -6.27 -3.72
N CYS A 61 7.98 -6.26 -4.34
CA CYS A 61 8.14 -6.03 -5.77
C CYS A 61 8.58 -7.28 -6.55
N ALA A 62 8.85 -8.38 -5.86
CA ALA A 62 9.13 -9.68 -6.47
C ALA A 62 7.83 -10.34 -6.96
N GLY A 63 7.90 -11.06 -8.08
CA GLY A 63 6.86 -11.97 -8.54
C GLY A 63 6.85 -13.24 -7.70
N LYS A 64 5.69 -13.90 -7.61
CA LYS A 64 5.50 -15.08 -6.74
C LYS A 64 6.43 -16.25 -7.09
N ASP A 65 6.83 -16.36 -8.36
CA ASP A 65 7.66 -17.46 -8.87
C ASP A 65 9.17 -17.17 -8.85
N GLU A 66 9.56 -15.96 -8.42
CA GLU A 66 10.99 -15.60 -8.35
C GLU A 66 11.72 -16.21 -7.15
N GLY A 67 10.99 -16.75 -6.15
CA GLY A 67 11.56 -17.43 -4.99
C GLY A 67 12.37 -16.49 -4.08
N VAL A 68 12.16 -15.19 -4.17
CA VAL A 68 12.84 -14.16 -3.38
C VAL A 68 11.84 -13.22 -2.72
N LEU A 69 12.23 -12.66 -1.59
CA LEU A 69 11.47 -11.63 -0.90
C LEU A 69 12.17 -10.27 -1.10
N GLN A 70 11.56 -9.40 -1.88
CA GLN A 70 12.15 -8.10 -2.24
C GLN A 70 11.17 -6.96 -2.04
N VAL A 71 11.66 -5.85 -1.51
CA VAL A 71 10.92 -4.59 -1.41
C VAL A 71 11.68 -3.46 -2.12
N GLY A 72 10.95 -2.60 -2.84
CA GLY A 72 11.51 -1.41 -3.46
C GLY A 72 11.30 -0.18 -2.60
N ILE A 73 12.37 0.54 -2.24
CA ILE A 73 12.30 1.67 -1.31
C ILE A 73 12.90 2.92 -1.96
N LYS A 74 12.02 3.87 -2.29
CA LYS A 74 12.42 5.19 -2.78
C LYS A 74 12.62 6.13 -1.59
N ARG A 75 13.72 6.91 -1.62
CA ARG A 75 14.00 7.92 -0.62
C ARG A 75 12.97 9.04 -0.68
N VAL A 76 12.42 9.38 0.46
CA VAL A 76 11.52 10.52 0.66
C VAL A 76 12.32 11.64 1.34
N ASP A 77 12.21 12.86 0.84
CA ASP A 77 12.88 14.00 1.43
C ASP A 77 12.44 14.20 2.89
N GLY A 78 13.41 14.26 3.81
CA GLY A 78 13.16 14.33 5.24
C GLY A 78 12.67 13.03 5.89
N GLY A 79 12.57 11.93 5.14
CA GLY A 79 12.13 10.64 5.65
C GLY A 79 13.27 9.86 6.29
N ALA A 80 13.34 9.74 7.61
CA ALA A 80 14.43 9.07 8.32
C ALA A 80 14.60 7.61 7.86
N PHE A 81 13.53 6.82 7.86
CA PHE A 81 13.59 5.41 7.50
C PHE A 81 14.08 5.19 6.05
N SER A 82 13.47 5.87 5.07
CA SER A 82 13.85 5.70 3.67
C SER A 82 15.23 6.23 3.35
N THR A 83 15.72 7.25 4.05
CA THR A 83 17.09 7.75 3.95
C THR A 83 18.07 6.72 4.47
N TRP A 84 17.85 6.21 5.68
CA TRP A 84 18.67 5.14 6.26
C TRP A 84 18.78 3.92 5.34
N VAL A 85 17.67 3.44 4.76
CA VAL A 85 17.71 2.30 3.84
C VAL A 85 18.54 2.60 2.59
N ASN A 86 18.47 3.81 2.05
CA ASN A 86 19.17 4.17 0.81
C ASN A 86 20.66 4.47 1.02
N GLU A 87 21.08 4.85 2.24
CA GLU A 87 22.42 5.34 2.54
C GLU A 87 23.25 4.39 3.40
N ASP A 88 22.64 3.71 4.39
CA ASP A 88 23.35 2.97 5.42
C ASP A 88 23.11 1.44 5.38
N LEU A 89 21.91 1.00 4.95
CA LEU A 89 21.53 -0.42 4.98
C LEU A 89 22.38 -1.22 3.99
N LYS A 90 22.89 -2.37 4.41
CA LYS A 90 23.76 -3.24 3.61
C LYS A 90 23.48 -4.72 3.82
N ALA A 91 23.98 -5.54 2.93
CA ALA A 91 23.93 -7.00 3.07
C ALA A 91 24.61 -7.45 4.39
N GLY A 92 23.97 -8.36 5.09
CA GLY A 92 24.34 -8.86 6.42
C GLY A 92 23.62 -8.16 7.57
N ASP A 93 22.99 -7.01 7.35
CA ASP A 93 22.21 -6.34 8.39
C ASP A 93 20.93 -7.14 8.71
N ILE A 94 20.43 -6.95 9.92
CA ILE A 94 19.14 -7.51 10.38
C ILE A 94 18.12 -6.40 10.44
N VAL A 95 16.95 -6.65 9.90
CA VAL A 95 15.79 -5.76 9.97
C VAL A 95 14.60 -6.51 10.57
N GLU A 96 13.73 -5.79 11.25
CA GLU A 96 12.52 -6.39 11.81
C GLU A 96 11.31 -6.02 10.94
N ALA A 97 10.52 -7.04 10.57
CA ALA A 97 9.32 -6.85 9.76
C ALA A 97 8.15 -7.69 10.27
N MET A 98 6.94 -7.20 10.08
CA MET A 98 5.71 -7.99 10.20
C MET A 98 5.55 -8.90 9.00
N PRO A 99 4.80 -10.03 9.13
CA PRO A 99 4.39 -10.85 8.01
C PRO A 99 3.76 -10.03 6.87
N PRO A 100 3.78 -10.55 5.63
CA PRO A 100 3.14 -9.89 4.49
C PRO A 100 1.66 -9.61 4.75
N MET A 101 1.22 -8.38 4.45
CA MET A 101 -0.15 -7.89 4.64
C MET A 101 -0.61 -7.09 3.43
N GLY A 102 -1.90 -6.82 3.34
CA GLY A 102 -2.49 -5.94 2.32
C GLY A 102 -3.47 -6.68 1.41
N ALA A 103 -4.47 -5.93 0.91
CA ALA A 103 -5.55 -6.42 0.06
C ALA A 103 -5.38 -6.07 -1.43
N PHE A 104 -4.28 -5.39 -1.80
CA PHE A 104 -4.02 -4.98 -3.18
C PHE A 104 -3.48 -6.14 -4.02
N HIS A 105 -4.27 -7.19 -4.17
CA HIS A 105 -3.96 -8.38 -4.95
C HIS A 105 -5.17 -8.86 -5.73
N THR A 106 -4.98 -9.79 -6.64
CA THR A 106 -6.05 -10.49 -7.37
C THR A 106 -5.83 -12.00 -7.30
N PRO A 107 -6.89 -12.80 -7.27
CA PRO A 107 -6.77 -14.24 -7.47
C PRO A 107 -6.09 -14.53 -8.80
N ILE A 108 -5.21 -15.52 -8.82
CA ILE A 108 -4.55 -16.00 -10.03
C ILE A 108 -5.28 -17.23 -10.55
N GLU A 109 -5.70 -17.18 -11.79
CA GLU A 109 -6.50 -18.21 -12.46
C GLU A 109 -5.78 -18.67 -13.74
N PRO A 110 -5.00 -19.77 -13.72
CA PRO A 110 -4.13 -20.16 -14.83
C PRO A 110 -4.82 -20.37 -16.19
N ASP A 111 -6.13 -20.71 -16.17
CA ASP A 111 -6.90 -20.97 -17.38
C ASP A 111 -7.63 -19.74 -17.94
N CYS A 112 -7.64 -18.63 -17.21
CA CYS A 112 -8.31 -17.40 -17.64
C CYS A 112 -7.55 -16.68 -18.76
N ALA A 113 -8.25 -15.76 -19.41
CA ALA A 113 -7.71 -14.88 -20.44
C ALA A 113 -8.17 -13.44 -20.13
N LYS A 114 -7.62 -12.86 -19.06
CA LYS A 114 -7.98 -11.53 -18.57
C LYS A 114 -7.09 -10.45 -19.18
N THR A 115 -7.67 -9.28 -19.37
CA THR A 115 -6.95 -8.05 -19.73
C THR A 115 -6.78 -7.18 -18.48
N TYR A 116 -5.54 -7.05 -18.02
CA TYR A 116 -5.18 -6.23 -16.86
C TYR A 116 -4.69 -4.86 -17.29
N LEU A 117 -5.08 -3.82 -16.54
CA LEU A 117 -4.60 -2.45 -16.72
C LEU A 117 -3.99 -1.95 -15.41
N GLY A 118 -2.69 -1.71 -15.41
CA GLY A 118 -1.97 -1.14 -14.27
C GLY A 118 -1.65 0.33 -14.47
N PHE A 119 -1.91 1.14 -13.48
CA PHE A 119 -1.41 2.52 -13.38
C PHE A 119 -0.45 2.62 -12.21
N ALA A 120 0.77 3.07 -12.47
CA ALA A 120 1.77 3.26 -11.44
C ALA A 120 2.35 4.68 -11.47
N GLY A 121 2.51 5.30 -10.30
CA GLY A 121 3.18 6.59 -10.14
C GLY A 121 4.44 6.47 -9.29
N GLY A 122 5.64 6.70 -9.87
CA GLY A 122 6.90 6.61 -9.15
C GLY A 122 7.09 5.28 -8.42
N SER A 123 7.25 5.30 -7.08
CA SER A 123 7.39 4.08 -6.27
C SER A 123 6.13 3.22 -6.19
N GLY A 124 4.96 3.73 -6.60
CA GLY A 124 3.73 2.94 -6.73
C GLY A 124 3.84 1.78 -7.73
N VAL A 125 4.91 1.73 -8.49
CA VAL A 125 5.22 0.58 -9.36
C VAL A 125 5.51 -0.69 -8.57
N THR A 126 5.95 -0.62 -7.32
CA THR A 126 6.40 -1.80 -6.55
C THR A 126 5.32 -2.88 -6.42
N PRO A 127 4.09 -2.61 -5.94
CA PRO A 127 3.05 -3.65 -5.88
C PRO A 127 2.55 -4.04 -7.27
N VAL A 128 2.42 -3.08 -8.18
CA VAL A 128 1.97 -3.35 -9.55
C VAL A 128 2.95 -4.27 -10.29
N LEU A 129 4.26 -4.11 -10.08
CA LEU A 129 5.30 -4.96 -10.65
C LEU A 129 5.20 -6.41 -10.14
N SER A 130 4.98 -6.60 -8.83
CA SER A 130 4.77 -7.93 -8.25
C SER A 130 3.56 -8.64 -8.87
N ILE A 131 2.45 -7.92 -9.05
CA ILE A 131 1.22 -8.42 -9.67
C ILE A 131 1.48 -8.75 -11.16
N LEU A 132 2.05 -7.82 -11.90
CA LEU A 132 2.37 -7.96 -13.33
C LEU A 132 3.23 -9.21 -13.59
N LYS A 133 4.31 -9.38 -12.84
CA LYS A 133 5.19 -10.56 -12.95
C LYS A 133 4.43 -11.86 -12.69
N THR A 134 3.63 -11.87 -11.63
CA THR A 134 2.87 -13.07 -11.23
C THR A 134 1.78 -13.41 -12.22
N VAL A 135 1.03 -12.42 -12.71
CA VAL A 135 -0.01 -12.62 -13.73
C VAL A 135 0.63 -13.17 -15.01
N LEU A 136 1.67 -12.52 -15.53
CA LEU A 136 2.28 -12.94 -16.78
C LEU A 136 2.95 -14.30 -16.73
N SER A 137 3.46 -14.72 -15.55
CA SER A 137 4.05 -16.06 -15.37
C SER A 137 2.98 -17.15 -15.22
N ARG A 138 1.88 -16.88 -14.52
CA ARG A 138 0.89 -17.90 -14.14
C ARG A 138 -0.38 -17.94 -14.97
N GLU A 139 -0.68 -16.87 -15.70
CA GLU A 139 -1.86 -16.77 -16.56
C GLU A 139 -1.42 -16.60 -18.03
N PRO A 140 -1.11 -17.69 -18.73
CA PRO A 140 -0.45 -17.63 -20.05
C PRO A 140 -1.29 -16.98 -21.16
N LYS A 141 -2.60 -16.84 -20.97
CA LYS A 141 -3.51 -16.22 -21.94
C LYS A 141 -3.86 -14.77 -21.60
N SER A 142 -3.53 -14.32 -20.38
CA SER A 142 -3.82 -12.96 -19.92
C SER A 142 -2.80 -11.97 -20.46
N THR A 143 -3.24 -10.72 -20.61
CA THR A 143 -2.44 -9.58 -21.05
C THR A 143 -2.37 -8.52 -19.97
N PHE A 144 -1.31 -7.71 -19.99
CA PHE A 144 -1.12 -6.63 -19.04
C PHE A 144 -0.66 -5.36 -19.76
N THR A 145 -1.38 -4.25 -19.56
CA THR A 145 -0.94 -2.92 -19.98
C THR A 145 -0.55 -2.12 -18.73
N LEU A 146 0.68 -1.61 -18.69
CA LEU A 146 1.17 -0.76 -17.61
C LEU A 146 1.32 0.68 -18.11
N VAL A 147 0.57 1.62 -17.51
CA VAL A 147 0.79 3.05 -17.66
C VAL A 147 1.64 3.52 -16.49
N TYR A 148 2.88 3.94 -16.75
CA TYR A 148 3.85 4.24 -15.71
C TYR A 148 4.30 5.70 -15.74
N ALA A 149 3.81 6.47 -14.77
CA ALA A 149 4.09 7.89 -14.62
C ALA A 149 5.34 8.14 -13.78
N ASN A 150 6.23 8.98 -14.27
CA ASN A 150 7.46 9.40 -13.59
C ASN A 150 7.77 10.87 -13.90
N LYS A 151 8.64 11.48 -13.09
CA LYS A 151 9.11 12.85 -13.35
C LYS A 151 9.97 12.94 -14.61
N SER A 152 10.90 11.98 -14.78
CA SER A 152 11.88 11.92 -15.86
C SER A 152 12.30 10.49 -16.11
N VAL A 153 12.99 10.24 -17.21
CA VAL A 153 13.58 8.92 -17.53
C VAL A 153 14.49 8.42 -16.40
N SER A 154 15.29 9.30 -15.80
CA SER A 154 16.22 8.95 -14.71
C SER A 154 15.51 8.58 -13.39
N SER A 155 14.22 8.86 -13.26
CA SER A 155 13.41 8.52 -12.09
C SER A 155 12.58 7.26 -12.24
N ILE A 156 12.68 6.55 -13.36
CA ILE A 156 11.97 5.29 -13.63
C ILE A 156 12.64 4.15 -12.85
N MET A 157 12.01 3.74 -11.75
CA MET A 157 12.44 2.54 -11.02
C MET A 157 12.20 1.29 -11.87
N PHE A 158 13.08 0.29 -11.78
CA PHE A 158 12.98 -1.00 -12.48
C PHE A 158 12.96 -0.90 -14.01
N ARG A 159 13.50 0.16 -14.60
CA ARG A 159 13.44 0.40 -16.05
C ARG A 159 13.96 -0.78 -16.85
N GLU A 160 15.20 -1.24 -16.59
CA GLU A 160 15.81 -2.36 -17.30
C GLU A 160 14.97 -3.65 -17.11
N GLN A 161 14.52 -3.93 -15.89
CA GLN A 161 13.70 -5.10 -15.61
C GLN A 161 12.35 -5.05 -16.36
N LEU A 162 11.74 -3.88 -16.50
CA LEU A 162 10.49 -3.71 -17.27
C LEU A 162 10.72 -3.92 -18.77
N GLU A 163 11.86 -3.48 -19.31
CA GLU A 163 12.25 -3.72 -20.69
C GLU A 163 12.51 -5.21 -20.96
N ASP A 164 13.17 -5.91 -20.02
CA ASP A 164 13.38 -7.36 -20.07
C ASP A 164 12.06 -8.12 -20.03
N LEU A 165 11.17 -7.77 -19.12
CA LEU A 165 9.82 -8.36 -19.02
C LEU A 165 9.00 -8.13 -20.30
N LYS A 166 9.07 -6.93 -20.89
CA LYS A 166 8.41 -6.65 -22.17
C LYS A 166 8.96 -7.52 -23.30
N SER A 167 10.26 -7.78 -23.31
CA SER A 167 10.90 -8.66 -24.28
C SER A 167 10.51 -10.13 -24.05
N GLN A 168 10.43 -10.56 -22.79
CA GLN A 168 10.05 -11.92 -22.41
C GLN A 168 8.57 -12.22 -22.72
N TYR A 169 7.69 -11.26 -22.50
CA TYR A 169 6.24 -11.40 -22.67
C TYR A 169 5.71 -10.62 -23.87
N LEU A 170 6.47 -10.69 -24.99
CA LEU A 170 6.10 -9.99 -26.22
C LEU A 170 4.66 -10.33 -26.66
N GLY A 171 3.88 -9.28 -26.96
CA GLY A 171 2.46 -9.39 -27.31
C GLY A 171 1.50 -9.56 -26.13
N ARG A 172 2.01 -9.76 -24.91
CA ARG A 172 1.20 -9.84 -23.70
C ARG A 172 1.46 -8.73 -22.68
N LEU A 173 2.60 -8.05 -22.77
CA LEU A 173 2.95 -6.89 -21.94
C LEU A 173 3.12 -5.64 -22.80
N SER A 174 2.31 -4.64 -22.53
CA SER A 174 2.47 -3.28 -23.06
C SER A 174 2.85 -2.32 -21.94
N ILE A 175 3.80 -1.42 -22.20
CA ILE A 175 4.24 -0.41 -21.23
C ILE A 175 4.18 0.95 -21.88
N ILE A 176 3.43 1.88 -21.27
CA ILE A 176 3.27 3.27 -21.67
C ILE A 176 3.93 4.12 -20.58
N HIS A 177 5.05 4.76 -20.90
CA HIS A 177 5.68 5.72 -19.98
C HIS A 177 5.10 7.11 -20.20
N ILE A 178 4.71 7.77 -19.10
CA ILE A 178 4.28 9.17 -19.07
C ILE A 178 5.28 9.94 -18.23
N LEU A 179 5.95 10.95 -18.84
CA LEU A 179 7.02 11.70 -18.19
C LEU A 179 6.63 13.16 -18.00
N GLU A 180 6.74 13.64 -16.77
CA GLU A 180 6.31 15.00 -16.41
C GLU A 180 7.26 16.07 -17.02
N GLN A 181 8.57 15.82 -16.98
CA GLN A 181 9.61 16.81 -17.30
C GLN A 181 10.34 16.54 -18.61
N ASP A 182 10.40 15.28 -19.03
CA ASP A 182 11.08 14.92 -20.27
C ASP A 182 10.08 14.93 -21.43
N ALA A 183 10.31 15.79 -22.41
CA ALA A 183 9.48 15.82 -23.61
C ALA A 183 9.51 14.48 -24.35
N GLN A 184 8.35 14.05 -24.79
CA GLN A 184 8.16 12.85 -25.61
C GLN A 184 7.78 13.27 -27.04
N ASP A 185 8.03 12.40 -28.03
CA ASP A 185 7.63 12.65 -29.42
C ASP A 185 6.11 12.81 -29.60
N ILE A 186 5.34 12.25 -28.65
CA ILE A 186 3.89 12.34 -28.61
C ILE A 186 3.50 13.09 -27.32
N ASP A 187 2.84 14.23 -27.46
CA ASP A 187 2.42 15.10 -26.34
C ASP A 187 1.58 14.36 -25.30
N LEU A 188 0.80 13.35 -25.73
CA LEU A 188 -0.01 12.50 -24.86
C LEU A 188 0.83 11.83 -23.75
N PHE A 189 2.11 11.52 -24.03
CA PHE A 189 3.01 10.86 -23.09
C PHE A 189 3.84 11.82 -22.23
N THR A 190 3.57 13.13 -22.34
CA THR A 190 4.21 14.19 -21.53
C THR A 190 3.25 14.75 -20.50
N GLY A 191 3.73 15.08 -19.30
CA GLY A 191 3.00 15.71 -18.21
C GLY A 191 2.45 14.73 -17.17
N LEU A 192 1.45 15.18 -16.42
CA LEU A 192 0.81 14.39 -15.35
C LEU A 192 -0.26 13.45 -15.91
N VAL A 193 -0.48 12.33 -15.26
CA VAL A 193 -1.64 11.45 -15.51
C VAL A 193 -2.85 12.03 -14.80
N THR A 194 -3.73 12.66 -15.54
CA THR A 194 -5.01 13.21 -15.09
C THR A 194 -6.17 12.39 -15.66
N GLY A 195 -7.40 12.64 -15.19
CA GLY A 195 -8.60 12.03 -15.77
C GLY A 195 -8.74 12.31 -17.27
N GLU A 196 -8.47 13.56 -17.70
CA GLU A 196 -8.50 13.95 -19.12
C GLU A 196 -7.46 13.22 -19.96
N LYS A 197 -6.25 13.03 -19.40
CA LYS A 197 -5.22 12.24 -20.07
C LYS A 197 -5.62 10.76 -20.19
N CYS A 198 -6.30 10.21 -19.18
CA CYS A 198 -6.86 8.86 -19.26
C CYS A 198 -7.92 8.77 -20.36
N ASP A 199 -8.82 9.74 -20.49
CA ASP A 199 -9.81 9.78 -21.55
C ASP A 199 -9.14 9.70 -22.94
N GLN A 200 -8.06 10.48 -23.17
CA GLN A 200 -7.28 10.45 -24.42
C GLN A 200 -6.55 9.10 -24.65
N LEU A 201 -6.03 8.49 -23.59
CA LEU A 201 -5.39 7.16 -23.67
C LEU A 201 -6.42 6.09 -24.05
N PHE A 202 -7.64 6.16 -23.51
CA PHE A 202 -8.72 5.23 -23.78
C PHE A 202 -9.30 5.36 -25.20
N GLU A 203 -9.26 6.57 -25.77
CA GLU A 203 -9.68 6.81 -27.16
C GLU A 203 -8.75 6.17 -28.20
N SER A 204 -7.45 6.07 -27.93
CA SER A 204 -6.47 5.79 -28.99
C SER A 204 -5.46 4.69 -28.68
N TRP A 205 -5.22 4.36 -27.41
CA TRP A 205 -4.10 3.49 -27.00
C TRP A 205 -4.51 2.28 -26.16
N ILE A 206 -5.62 2.38 -25.43
CA ILE A 206 -6.08 1.35 -24.50
C ILE A 206 -7.53 1.04 -24.81
N ASP A 207 -7.80 -0.17 -25.25
CA ASP A 207 -9.18 -0.67 -25.40
C ASP A 207 -9.79 -0.91 -24.01
N ILE A 208 -10.35 0.15 -23.43
CA ILE A 208 -10.88 0.14 -22.07
C ILE A 208 -12.06 -0.84 -21.92
N ALA A 209 -12.82 -1.09 -22.98
CA ALA A 209 -13.96 -2.02 -22.96
C ALA A 209 -13.53 -3.48 -22.79
N SER A 210 -12.26 -3.79 -23.09
CA SER A 210 -11.68 -5.14 -22.90
C SER A 210 -11.08 -5.36 -21.52
N VAL A 211 -10.99 -4.33 -20.65
CA VAL A 211 -10.32 -4.43 -19.36
C VAL A 211 -11.18 -5.15 -18.34
N ASP A 212 -10.68 -6.26 -17.81
CA ASP A 212 -11.32 -7.03 -16.75
C ASP A 212 -10.99 -6.49 -15.35
N LEU A 213 -9.76 -6.00 -15.15
CA LEU A 213 -9.32 -5.47 -13.85
C LEU A 213 -8.29 -4.34 -14.02
N ALA A 214 -8.56 -3.21 -13.38
CA ALA A 214 -7.65 -2.09 -13.29
C ALA A 214 -7.03 -1.99 -11.89
N MET A 215 -5.72 -1.73 -11.82
CA MET A 215 -4.94 -1.64 -10.58
C MET A 215 -4.16 -0.32 -10.55
N ILE A 216 -4.36 0.48 -9.51
CA ILE A 216 -3.83 1.84 -9.43
C ILE A 216 -2.99 2.01 -8.17
N CYS A 217 -1.73 2.45 -8.30
CA CYS A 217 -0.90 2.83 -7.17
C CYS A 217 -0.02 4.03 -7.50
N GLY A 218 -0.14 5.10 -6.71
CA GLY A 218 0.61 6.34 -6.92
C GLY A 218 0.13 7.49 -6.07
N PRO A 219 0.45 8.74 -6.44
CA PRO A 219 -0.04 9.93 -5.74
C PRO A 219 -1.57 10.02 -5.74
N GLU A 220 -2.16 10.37 -4.60
CA GLU A 220 -3.61 10.42 -4.42
C GLU A 220 -4.37 11.21 -5.51
N PRO A 221 -3.96 12.44 -5.92
CA PRO A 221 -4.65 13.15 -6.99
C PRO A 221 -4.66 12.39 -8.33
N MET A 222 -3.55 11.71 -8.65
CA MET A 222 -3.45 10.86 -9.84
C MET A 222 -4.44 9.69 -9.75
N MET A 223 -4.46 9.00 -8.62
CA MET A 223 -5.32 7.83 -8.39
C MET A 223 -6.80 8.19 -8.50
N LEU A 224 -7.23 9.29 -7.88
CA LEU A 224 -8.62 9.76 -7.93
C LEU A 224 -9.02 10.13 -9.39
N GLY A 225 -8.16 10.84 -10.11
CA GLY A 225 -8.40 11.19 -11.51
C GLY A 225 -8.54 9.96 -12.42
N ILE A 226 -7.67 8.94 -12.23
CA ILE A 226 -7.73 7.67 -12.97
C ILE A 226 -9.01 6.91 -12.64
N ARG A 227 -9.33 6.73 -11.34
CA ARG A 227 -10.55 6.04 -10.90
C ARG A 227 -11.80 6.66 -11.55
N ASP A 228 -11.92 7.96 -11.47
CA ASP A 228 -13.08 8.67 -11.99
C ASP A 228 -13.18 8.56 -13.53
N ALA A 229 -12.05 8.50 -14.24
CA ALA A 229 -12.02 8.23 -15.67
C ALA A 229 -12.46 6.78 -15.99
N LEU A 230 -11.94 5.79 -15.28
CA LEU A 230 -12.33 4.38 -15.47
C LEU A 230 -13.83 4.17 -15.27
N LEU A 231 -14.41 4.74 -14.21
CA LEU A 231 -15.85 4.70 -13.95
C LEU A 231 -16.67 5.37 -15.07
N ARG A 232 -16.22 6.53 -15.57
CA ARG A 232 -16.89 7.21 -16.71
C ARG A 232 -16.87 6.37 -17.98
N HIS A 233 -15.83 5.57 -18.18
CA HIS A 233 -15.68 4.69 -19.34
C HIS A 233 -16.29 3.29 -19.14
N GLY A 234 -17.04 3.08 -18.05
CA GLY A 234 -17.90 1.93 -17.87
C GLY A 234 -17.32 0.75 -17.09
N LEU A 235 -16.16 0.91 -16.42
CA LEU A 235 -15.70 -0.09 -15.46
C LEU A 235 -16.54 0.01 -14.18
N ASP A 236 -16.86 -1.13 -13.61
CA ASP A 236 -17.50 -1.23 -12.30
C ASP A 236 -16.46 -1.00 -11.17
N LYS A 237 -16.94 -0.60 -9.98
CA LYS A 237 -16.05 -0.37 -8.83
C LYS A 237 -15.22 -1.59 -8.46
N GLU A 238 -15.81 -2.78 -8.56
CA GLU A 238 -15.21 -4.07 -8.26
C GLU A 238 -14.06 -4.43 -9.21
N GLN A 239 -14.06 -3.84 -10.42
CA GLN A 239 -12.98 -3.97 -11.38
C GLN A 239 -11.82 -3.00 -11.14
N ILE A 240 -11.92 -2.12 -10.15
CA ILE A 240 -10.91 -1.09 -9.87
C ILE A 240 -10.33 -1.30 -8.47
N LYS A 241 -9.06 -1.68 -8.41
CA LYS A 241 -8.30 -1.78 -7.15
C LYS A 241 -7.28 -0.67 -7.06
N PHE A 242 -7.12 -0.10 -5.88
CA PHE A 242 -6.10 0.91 -5.65
C PHE A 242 -5.40 0.74 -4.30
N GLU A 243 -4.14 1.11 -4.25
CA GLU A 243 -3.34 1.18 -3.02
C GLU A 243 -2.71 2.56 -2.89
N LEU A 244 -3.01 3.24 -1.79
CA LEU A 244 -2.47 4.55 -1.48
C LEU A 244 -1.25 4.43 -0.57
N PHE A 245 -0.13 5.04 -0.97
CA PHE A 245 1.01 5.19 -0.08
C PHE A 245 0.83 6.44 0.79
N ALA A 246 1.02 6.28 2.11
CA ALA A 246 0.92 7.40 3.03
C ALA A 246 1.94 8.49 2.68
N SER A 247 1.48 9.58 2.09
CA SER A 247 2.17 10.86 2.17
C SER A 247 1.55 11.64 3.34
N ALA A 248 2.27 11.66 4.44
CA ALA A 248 2.13 12.56 5.60
C ALA A 248 0.76 13.20 5.91
N GLN A 249 0.12 12.75 7.03
CA GLN A 249 -0.57 13.64 8.01
C GLN A 249 -1.82 14.45 7.60
N THR A 250 -2.44 14.31 6.45
CA THR A 250 -3.56 15.20 6.05
C THR A 250 -4.84 15.01 6.87
N GLY A 251 -5.22 13.78 7.22
CA GLY A 251 -6.43 13.51 8.01
C GLY A 251 -6.31 13.93 9.48
N ARG A 252 -5.15 13.64 10.10
CA ARG A 252 -4.87 13.96 11.52
C ARG A 252 -4.79 15.47 11.79
N ALA A 253 -4.24 16.23 10.84
CA ALA A 253 -4.16 17.68 10.94
C ALA A 253 -5.52 18.35 10.83
N LYS A 254 -6.42 17.84 9.97
CA LYS A 254 -7.76 18.37 9.77
C LYS A 254 -8.62 18.21 11.02
N ARG A 255 -8.68 17.02 11.62
CA ARG A 255 -9.48 16.79 12.82
C ARG A 255 -8.87 17.42 14.08
N ARG A 256 -7.55 17.48 14.19
CA ARG A 256 -6.88 18.21 15.30
C ARG A 256 -7.15 19.72 15.24
N ALA A 257 -7.40 20.27 14.06
CA ALA A 257 -7.87 21.64 13.89
C ALA A 257 -9.35 21.80 14.25
N GLU A 258 -10.20 20.84 13.86
CA GLU A 258 -11.63 20.80 14.17
C GLU A 258 -11.87 20.51 15.67
N SER A 259 -11.10 19.62 16.31
CA SER A 259 -11.20 19.32 17.75
C SER A 259 -10.68 20.44 18.64
N LYS A 260 -9.75 21.29 18.17
CA LYS A 260 -9.35 22.50 18.89
C LYS A 260 -10.46 23.55 18.92
N SER A 261 -11.39 23.52 17.98
CA SER A 261 -12.57 24.39 17.97
C SER A 261 -13.76 23.82 18.81
N ALA A 262 -13.73 22.51 19.09
CA ALA A 262 -14.76 21.78 19.88
C ALA A 262 -14.28 21.38 21.28
N ALA A 263 -13.44 22.18 21.91
CA ALA A 263 -12.76 21.92 23.18
C ALA A 263 -13.69 21.88 24.40
N ASN A 264 -14.78 21.09 24.38
CA ASN A 264 -15.67 20.88 25.54
C ASN A 264 -16.43 19.55 25.52
N SER A 265 -15.80 18.41 25.21
CA SER A 265 -16.40 17.12 25.55
C SER A 265 -15.45 16.28 26.38
N SER A 266 -15.52 16.45 27.70
CA SER A 266 -14.87 15.62 28.72
C SER A 266 -15.62 14.29 28.96
N GLU A 267 -16.44 13.85 28.00
CA GLU A 267 -17.11 12.57 28.10
C GLU A 267 -16.10 11.46 27.83
N ALA A 268 -15.83 10.68 28.87
CA ALA A 268 -15.02 9.48 28.79
C ALA A 268 -15.81 8.35 28.10
N THR A 269 -15.15 7.63 27.22
CA THR A 269 -15.63 6.37 26.66
C THR A 269 -14.86 5.23 27.31
N VAL A 270 -15.53 4.17 27.69
CA VAL A 270 -14.89 2.93 28.17
C VAL A 270 -14.60 2.06 26.96
N ALA A 271 -13.32 1.89 26.64
CA ALA A 271 -12.86 1.01 25.58
C ALA A 271 -12.39 -0.32 26.14
N THR A 272 -12.83 -1.42 25.52
CA THR A 272 -12.26 -2.76 25.75
C THR A 272 -11.61 -3.22 24.46
N VAL A 273 -10.33 -3.50 24.53
CA VAL A 273 -9.51 -3.93 23.39
C VAL A 273 -9.05 -5.36 23.61
N ARG A 274 -9.26 -6.23 22.61
CA ARG A 274 -8.79 -7.61 22.56
C ARG A 274 -7.62 -7.70 21.61
N LEU A 275 -6.50 -8.23 22.11
CA LEU A 275 -5.26 -8.39 21.38
C LEU A 275 -4.42 -9.50 21.98
N ASP A 276 -3.93 -10.44 21.17
CA ASP A 276 -3.04 -11.54 21.56
C ASP A 276 -3.58 -12.42 22.71
N GLY A 277 -4.90 -12.68 22.71
CA GLY A 277 -5.60 -13.44 23.77
C GLY A 277 -5.83 -12.66 25.05
N GLU A 278 -5.35 -11.44 25.16
CA GLU A 278 -5.61 -10.54 26.27
C GLU A 278 -6.78 -9.60 25.97
N SER A 279 -7.49 -9.22 27.03
CA SER A 279 -8.54 -8.20 26.96
C SER A 279 -8.26 -7.14 28.02
N ARG A 280 -8.11 -5.90 27.59
CA ARG A 280 -7.88 -4.76 28.47
C ARG A 280 -9.00 -3.74 28.34
N THR A 281 -9.45 -3.20 29.48
CA THR A 281 -10.46 -2.16 29.54
C THR A 281 -9.86 -0.92 30.17
N PHE A 282 -10.04 0.23 29.50
CA PHE A 282 -9.52 1.54 29.93
C PHE A 282 -10.45 2.66 29.48
N GLU A 283 -10.28 3.82 30.08
CA GLU A 283 -10.98 5.04 29.68
C GLU A 283 -10.20 5.75 28.57
N MET A 284 -10.92 6.27 27.59
CA MET A 284 -10.39 7.11 26.52
C MET A 284 -11.31 8.31 26.25
N THR A 285 -10.79 9.33 25.62
CA THR A 285 -11.58 10.50 25.24
C THR A 285 -12.17 10.33 23.83
N LYS A 286 -13.27 11.00 23.52
CA LYS A 286 -13.88 10.99 22.19
C LYS A 286 -12.97 11.62 21.09
N ASN A 287 -11.95 12.34 21.48
CA ASN A 287 -10.98 12.98 20.55
C ASN A 287 -9.70 12.16 20.35
N GLN A 288 -9.65 10.95 20.90
CA GLN A 288 -8.54 10.04 20.82
C GLN A 288 -8.92 8.86 19.93
N THR A 289 -8.00 8.40 19.08
CA THR A 289 -8.24 7.20 18.29
C THR A 289 -8.11 5.94 19.16
N ILE A 290 -8.77 4.86 18.75
CA ILE A 290 -8.66 3.56 19.42
C ILE A 290 -7.18 3.12 19.48
N LEU A 291 -6.41 3.33 18.40
CA LEU A 291 -4.98 3.01 18.39
C LEU A 291 -4.20 3.83 19.40
N GLU A 292 -4.39 5.15 19.46
CA GLU A 292 -3.69 6.02 20.41
C GLU A 292 -3.97 5.58 21.85
N ALA A 293 -5.25 5.35 22.19
CA ALA A 293 -5.65 4.87 23.50
C ALA A 293 -5.03 3.51 23.84
N SER A 294 -4.98 2.58 22.89
CA SER A 294 -4.35 1.26 23.07
C SER A 294 -2.86 1.38 23.40
N LEU A 295 -2.13 2.19 22.63
CA LEU A 295 -0.69 2.40 22.81
C LEU A 295 -0.38 3.09 24.15
N GLU A 296 -1.17 4.09 24.57
CA GLU A 296 -1.03 4.76 25.87
C GLU A 296 -1.29 3.82 27.04
N ASN A 297 -2.11 2.78 26.84
CA ASN A 297 -2.37 1.74 27.82
C ASN A 297 -1.45 0.51 27.70
N ASN A 298 -0.26 0.69 27.07
CA ASN A 298 0.77 -0.33 26.91
C ASN A 298 0.28 -1.60 26.18
N MET A 299 -0.62 -1.45 25.21
CA MET A 299 -0.98 -2.51 24.27
C MET A 299 -0.23 -2.25 22.97
N ASP A 300 0.61 -3.18 22.52
CA ASP A 300 1.32 -3.07 21.24
C ASP A 300 0.40 -3.41 20.07
N ALA A 301 -0.67 -2.60 19.92
CA ALA A 301 -1.62 -2.77 18.83
C ALA A 301 -0.94 -2.62 17.47
N PRO A 302 -1.24 -3.50 16.49
CA PRO A 302 -0.62 -3.45 15.17
C PRO A 302 -0.85 -2.10 14.49
N HIS A 303 0.23 -1.49 13.98
CA HIS A 303 0.12 -0.23 13.24
C HIS A 303 1.36 0.03 12.39
N ALA A 304 1.19 0.88 11.36
CA ALA A 304 2.29 1.37 10.53
C ALA A 304 2.09 2.83 10.12
N CYS A 305 1.23 3.11 9.14
CA CYS A 305 1.08 4.44 8.53
C CYS A 305 0.42 5.49 9.43
N LYS A 306 -0.48 5.09 10.33
CA LYS A 306 -1.34 5.96 11.16
C LYS A 306 -2.13 7.01 10.34
N ALA A 307 -2.38 6.76 9.07
CA ALA A 307 -2.99 7.69 8.11
C ALA A 307 -4.20 7.10 7.34
N GLY A 308 -4.65 5.88 7.69
CA GLY A 308 -5.81 5.25 7.05
C GLY A 308 -5.55 4.67 5.67
N VAL A 309 -4.29 4.47 5.28
CA VAL A 309 -3.91 3.98 3.94
C VAL A 309 -3.33 2.57 3.92
N CYS A 310 -3.05 1.97 5.09
CA CYS A 310 -2.67 0.57 5.22
C CYS A 310 -3.67 -0.14 6.14
N SER A 311 -3.82 -1.43 5.96
CA SER A 311 -4.71 -2.24 6.80
C SER A 311 -4.04 -2.77 8.08
N THR A 312 -2.78 -2.38 8.39
CA THR A 312 -2.01 -2.91 9.54
C THR A 312 -2.73 -2.74 10.89
N CYS A 313 -3.49 -1.66 11.06
CA CYS A 313 -4.23 -1.38 12.29
C CYS A 313 -5.72 -1.79 12.21
N MET A 314 -6.07 -2.66 11.28
CA MET A 314 -7.44 -3.16 11.14
C MET A 314 -7.86 -3.91 12.41
N CYS A 315 -9.05 -3.63 12.89
CA CYS A 315 -9.71 -4.36 13.98
C CYS A 315 -11.21 -4.38 13.72
N ARG A 316 -11.93 -5.25 14.41
CA ARG A 316 -13.37 -5.36 14.29
C ARG A 316 -14.07 -4.72 15.49
N VAL A 317 -15.07 -3.91 15.26
CA VAL A 317 -15.95 -3.38 16.29
C VAL A 317 -16.96 -4.47 16.67
N ILE A 318 -16.90 -4.93 17.92
CA ILE A 318 -17.78 -5.98 18.48
C ILE A 318 -18.98 -5.36 19.18
N GLU A 319 -18.79 -4.23 19.86
CA GLU A 319 -19.85 -3.51 20.59
C GLU A 319 -19.59 -2.00 20.51
N GLY A 320 -20.66 -1.22 20.41
CA GLY A 320 -20.60 0.22 20.28
C GLY A 320 -20.42 0.71 18.84
N GLU A 321 -20.18 2.01 18.69
CA GLU A 321 -20.04 2.67 17.40
C GLU A 321 -18.81 3.56 17.39
N VAL A 322 -18.15 3.65 16.23
CA VAL A 322 -16.99 4.51 15.99
C VAL A 322 -17.18 5.32 14.71
N ASP A 323 -16.55 6.49 14.67
CA ASP A 323 -16.43 7.33 13.47
C ASP A 323 -15.05 7.10 12.85
N MET A 324 -14.98 6.41 11.72
CA MET A 324 -13.76 6.21 10.93
C MET A 324 -13.60 7.34 9.93
N VAL A 325 -12.78 8.34 10.27
CA VAL A 325 -12.65 9.61 9.52
C VAL A 325 -11.92 9.49 8.19
N THR A 326 -11.10 8.46 8.01
CA THR A 326 -10.35 8.20 6.78
C THR A 326 -10.22 6.70 6.56
N ASN A 327 -10.65 6.24 5.39
CA ASN A 327 -10.49 4.86 4.95
C ASN A 327 -10.07 4.83 3.48
N HIS A 328 -8.84 4.37 3.23
CA HIS A 328 -8.29 4.12 1.89
C HIS A 328 -7.72 2.69 1.79
N ALA A 329 -8.00 1.84 2.79
CA ALA A 329 -7.39 0.51 2.88
C ALA A 329 -8.39 -0.63 3.08
N LEU A 330 -9.61 -0.34 3.53
CA LEU A 330 -10.66 -1.35 3.69
C LEU A 330 -11.69 -1.21 2.57
N GLU A 331 -12.09 -2.34 2.04
CA GLU A 331 -13.18 -2.46 1.06
C GLU A 331 -14.55 -2.27 1.74
N ASP A 332 -15.56 -1.86 0.98
CA ASP A 332 -16.90 -1.59 1.52
C ASP A 332 -17.47 -2.80 2.27
N TYR A 333 -17.27 -4.03 1.76
CA TYR A 333 -17.74 -5.25 2.41
C TYR A 333 -17.05 -5.55 3.75
N GLU A 334 -15.82 -5.07 3.98
CA GLU A 334 -15.10 -5.20 5.25
C GLU A 334 -15.69 -4.23 6.27
N VAL A 335 -15.95 -3.00 5.84
CA VAL A 335 -16.60 -1.98 6.69
C VAL A 335 -18.00 -2.43 7.09
N GLU A 336 -18.79 -3.01 6.18
CA GLU A 336 -20.11 -3.56 6.46
C GLU A 336 -20.07 -4.73 7.47
N LYS A 337 -18.97 -5.49 7.53
CA LYS A 337 -18.73 -6.53 8.52
C LYS A 337 -18.24 -6.00 9.87
N GLY A 338 -18.10 -4.68 10.01
CA GLY A 338 -17.68 -4.01 11.24
C GLY A 338 -16.18 -3.84 11.39
N TYR A 339 -15.38 -4.07 10.32
CA TYR A 339 -13.95 -3.78 10.35
C TYR A 339 -13.67 -2.29 10.23
N VAL A 340 -12.70 -1.82 10.99
CA VAL A 340 -12.29 -0.41 11.01
C VAL A 340 -10.77 -0.28 11.12
N LEU A 341 -10.24 0.86 10.71
CA LEU A 341 -8.84 1.23 10.93
C LEU A 341 -8.72 1.96 12.27
N SER A 342 -8.21 1.29 13.29
CA SER A 342 -8.14 1.81 14.66
C SER A 342 -7.39 3.16 14.77
N CYS A 343 -6.44 3.43 13.87
CA CYS A 343 -5.71 4.70 13.81
C CYS A 343 -6.55 5.88 13.31
N GLN A 344 -7.73 5.62 12.74
CA GLN A 344 -8.64 6.61 12.18
C GLN A 344 -10.03 6.56 12.84
N SER A 345 -10.24 5.66 13.81
CA SER A 345 -11.52 5.41 14.42
C SER A 345 -11.61 6.04 15.80
N TYR A 346 -12.61 6.89 15.98
CA TYR A 346 -12.92 7.64 17.20
C TYR A 346 -14.22 7.11 17.80
N PRO A 347 -14.32 6.93 19.13
CA PRO A 347 -15.54 6.41 19.74
C PRO A 347 -16.70 7.41 19.65
N ILE A 348 -17.89 6.93 19.27
CA ILE A 348 -19.15 7.70 19.30
C ILE A 348 -19.89 7.39 20.59
N THR A 349 -20.03 6.10 20.93
CA THR A 349 -20.76 5.61 22.10
C THR A 349 -19.94 5.69 23.38
N ALA A 350 -20.61 5.65 24.54
CA ALA A 350 -19.96 5.65 25.85
C ALA A 350 -19.16 4.38 26.15
N LYS A 351 -19.40 3.30 25.39
CA LYS A 351 -18.66 2.03 25.45
C LYS A 351 -18.34 1.56 24.05
N VAL A 352 -17.12 1.07 23.86
CA VAL A 352 -16.68 0.43 22.62
C VAL A 352 -15.87 -0.83 22.94
N VAL A 353 -16.12 -1.91 22.19
CA VAL A 353 -15.33 -3.15 22.26
C VAL A 353 -14.77 -3.43 20.87
N VAL A 354 -13.45 -3.58 20.77
CA VAL A 354 -12.77 -3.90 19.52
C VAL A 354 -11.89 -5.13 19.67
N ASP A 355 -11.74 -5.85 18.56
CA ASP A 355 -11.00 -7.10 18.50
C ASP A 355 -10.03 -7.07 17.30
N TYR A 356 -8.73 -7.31 17.54
CA TYR A 356 -7.69 -7.38 16.53
C TYR A 356 -7.44 -8.81 16.02
N GLU A 357 -8.13 -9.81 16.55
CA GLU A 357 -7.92 -11.23 16.25
C GLU A 357 -8.92 -11.81 15.25
N THR A 358 -9.85 -11.02 14.75
CA THR A 358 -10.98 -11.48 13.91
C THR A 358 -10.71 -11.29 12.42
#